data_12ae10112353d9b9425a0d54f3045e59
#
_entry.id   12ae10112353d9b9425a0d54f3045e59
#
_cell.length_a   1.000
_cell.length_b   1.000
_cell.length_c   1.000
_cell.angle_alpha   90.00
_cell.angle_beta   90.00
_cell.angle_gamma   90.00
#
_symmetry.space_group_name_H-M   'P 1'
#
loop_
_entity.id
_entity.type
_entity.pdbx_description
1 polymer ?
#
loop_
_entity_poly.entity_id
_entity_poly.type
_entity_poly.pdbx_seq_one_letter_code
_entity_poly.pdbx_strand_id
1 'polypeptide(L)'
;LSSLKSDPELADIPVIMVTIIDEKNLGYSLGASEYLTKPIDRNRLLAVLDNYRVEEGKKRVLVVEDDLATREIIRRIIERENWILDEAENGIIGLQQVSQNPPDLILLDLMMPEMDGFEFIEHLRQNPDWKSIPTVVLTAKELTAQDRQRLSGSVESIIQKGSYTGEELLKEVRNLIGVYTSDK
;
A
#
# COMPACT_ATOMS: atom_id res chain seq x y z
N LEU A 1 31.88 -1.99 7.74
CA LEU A 1 30.94 -3.07 7.98
C LEU A 1 31.05 -3.57 9.42
N SER A 2 32.27 -3.89 9.89
CA SER A 2 32.49 -4.38 11.27
C SER A 2 31.92 -3.44 12.34
N SER A 3 32.10 -2.12 12.21
CA SER A 3 31.52 -1.14 13.15
C SER A 3 29.99 -1.16 13.18
N LEU A 4 29.35 -1.34 12.02
CA LEU A 4 27.90 -1.43 11.91
C LEU A 4 27.36 -2.72 12.55
N LYS A 5 28.07 -3.84 12.37
CA LYS A 5 27.70 -5.15 12.94
C LYS A 5 28.06 -5.29 14.41
N SER A 6 28.88 -4.38 14.96
CA SER A 6 29.19 -4.32 16.39
C SER A 6 28.20 -3.47 17.19
N ASP A 7 27.33 -2.71 16.52
CA ASP A 7 26.29 -1.92 17.16
C ASP A 7 25.03 -2.78 17.37
N PRO A 8 24.55 -2.96 18.61
CA PRO A 8 23.38 -3.80 18.89
C PRO A 8 22.09 -3.36 18.20
N GLU A 9 21.93 -2.07 17.91
CA GLU A 9 20.74 -1.54 17.24
C GLU A 9 20.81 -1.71 15.70
N LEU A 10 22.00 -1.87 15.15
CA LEU A 10 22.25 -1.95 13.71
C LEU A 10 22.71 -3.36 13.25
N ALA A 11 23.04 -4.24 14.18
CA ALA A 11 23.59 -5.56 13.88
C ALA A 11 22.69 -6.42 12.99
N ASP A 12 21.37 -6.31 13.18
CA ASP A 12 20.37 -7.11 12.47
C ASP A 12 20.04 -6.55 11.06
N ILE A 13 20.50 -5.35 10.72
CA ILE A 13 20.27 -4.79 9.38
C ILE A 13 21.01 -5.65 8.34
N PRO A 14 20.33 -6.25 7.35
CA PRO A 14 20.98 -7.00 6.29
C PRO A 14 21.84 -6.06 5.43
N VAL A 15 23.09 -6.45 5.19
CA VAL A 15 24.02 -5.65 4.39
C VAL A 15 24.42 -6.41 3.13
N ILE A 16 24.07 -5.87 1.98
CA ILE A 16 24.46 -6.39 0.65
C ILE A 16 25.69 -5.65 0.18
N MET A 17 26.79 -6.36 0.02
CA MET A 17 28.07 -5.78 -0.45
C MET A 17 28.12 -5.80 -1.97
N VAL A 18 28.36 -4.64 -2.59
CA VAL A 18 28.50 -4.50 -4.04
C VAL A 18 29.91 -3.98 -4.37
N THR A 19 30.71 -4.80 -5.05
CA THR A 19 32.14 -4.49 -5.28
C THR A 19 32.63 -4.95 -6.65
N ILE A 20 33.75 -4.40 -7.08
CA ILE A 20 34.46 -4.85 -8.28
C ILE A 20 35.44 -6.01 -8.00
N ILE A 21 35.72 -6.30 -6.72
CA ILE A 21 36.68 -7.33 -6.28
C ILE A 21 35.91 -8.61 -5.99
N ASP A 22 36.35 -9.74 -6.56
CA ASP A 22 35.71 -11.04 -6.35
C ASP A 22 36.33 -11.80 -5.15
N GLU A 23 36.28 -11.17 -3.98
CA GLU A 23 36.72 -11.77 -2.70
C GLU A 23 35.53 -12.07 -1.80
N LYS A 24 34.69 -13.02 -2.20
CA LYS A 24 33.47 -13.40 -1.47
C LYS A 24 33.71 -13.77 -0.01
N ASN A 25 34.77 -14.53 0.26
CA ASN A 25 35.11 -14.97 1.60
C ASN A 25 35.42 -13.81 2.56
N LEU A 26 36.01 -12.74 2.07
CA LEU A 26 36.26 -11.54 2.86
C LEU A 26 34.98 -10.78 3.17
N GLY A 27 34.06 -10.68 2.21
CA GLY A 27 32.77 -10.04 2.40
C GLY A 27 31.94 -10.70 3.49
N TYR A 28 31.80 -12.01 3.45
CA TYR A 28 31.07 -12.78 4.46
C TYR A 28 31.78 -12.79 5.82
N SER A 29 33.10 -12.82 5.86
CA SER A 29 33.87 -12.76 7.14
C SER A 29 33.72 -11.41 7.86
N LEU A 30 33.38 -10.35 7.13
CA LEU A 30 33.10 -9.03 7.67
C LEU A 30 31.63 -8.85 8.10
N GLY A 31 30.78 -9.88 7.94
CA GLY A 31 29.37 -9.86 8.33
C GLY A 31 28.42 -9.35 7.24
N ALA A 32 28.82 -9.37 5.96
CA ALA A 32 27.88 -9.13 4.87
C ALA A 32 26.87 -10.26 4.75
N SER A 33 25.61 -9.91 4.57
CA SER A 33 24.52 -10.88 4.37
C SER A 33 24.55 -11.46 2.97
N GLU A 34 24.93 -10.64 1.98
CA GLU A 34 25.07 -11.03 0.57
C GLU A 34 26.20 -10.25 -0.11
N TYR A 35 26.64 -10.80 -1.26
CA TYR A 35 27.76 -10.27 -2.01
C TYR A 35 27.47 -10.26 -3.52
N LEU A 36 27.58 -9.10 -4.13
CA LEU A 36 27.37 -8.89 -5.57
C LEU A 36 28.61 -8.27 -6.21
N THR A 37 29.06 -8.81 -7.35
CA THR A 37 30.15 -8.25 -8.15
C THR A 37 29.64 -7.32 -9.23
N LYS A 38 30.37 -6.25 -9.48
CA LYS A 38 30.11 -5.36 -10.64
C LYS A 38 30.76 -5.96 -11.89
N PRO A 39 30.08 -5.90 -13.07
CA PRO A 39 28.76 -5.31 -13.32
C PRO A 39 27.64 -6.14 -12.69
N ILE A 40 26.64 -5.44 -12.12
CA ILE A 40 25.55 -6.10 -11.40
C ILE A 40 24.59 -6.75 -12.41
N ASP A 41 24.41 -8.06 -12.30
CA ASP A 41 23.32 -8.76 -12.99
C ASP A 41 21.98 -8.43 -12.34
N ARG A 42 21.02 -7.94 -13.16
CA ARG A 42 19.72 -7.49 -12.67
C ARG A 42 18.91 -8.61 -12.00
N ASN A 43 18.92 -9.81 -12.59
CA ASN A 43 18.14 -10.93 -12.09
C ASN A 43 18.71 -11.41 -10.75
N ARG A 44 20.05 -11.42 -10.63
CA ARG A 44 20.72 -11.76 -9.38
C ARG A 44 20.46 -10.74 -8.28
N LEU A 45 20.47 -9.43 -8.61
CA LEU A 45 20.11 -8.38 -7.65
C LEU A 45 18.68 -8.55 -7.15
N LEU A 46 17.73 -8.79 -8.05
CA LEU A 46 16.32 -9.00 -7.68
C LEU A 46 16.15 -10.25 -6.81
N ALA A 47 16.81 -11.36 -7.13
CA ALA A 47 16.77 -12.58 -6.32
C ALA A 47 17.35 -12.37 -4.92
N VAL A 48 18.44 -11.60 -4.79
CA VAL A 48 19.02 -11.25 -3.51
C VAL A 48 18.09 -10.35 -2.69
N LEU A 49 17.51 -9.32 -3.32
CA LEU A 49 16.55 -8.45 -2.65
C LEU A 49 15.27 -9.18 -2.21
N ASP A 50 14.81 -10.17 -2.98
CA ASP A 50 13.65 -11.00 -2.60
C ASP A 50 13.90 -11.82 -1.32
N ASN A 51 15.14 -12.27 -1.06
CA ASN A 51 15.49 -12.97 0.18
C ASN A 51 15.40 -12.09 1.43
N TYR A 52 15.50 -10.76 1.26
CA TYR A 52 15.41 -9.77 2.34
C TYR A 52 14.11 -8.96 2.29
N ARG A 53 13.19 -9.33 1.42
CA ARG A 53 11.80 -8.88 1.59
C ARG A 53 11.34 -9.42 2.93
N VAL A 54 11.17 -8.51 3.89
CA VAL A 54 10.32 -8.80 5.03
C VAL A 54 9.00 -9.24 4.40
N GLU A 55 8.52 -10.45 4.70
CA GLU A 55 7.13 -10.81 4.45
C GLU A 55 6.28 -9.90 5.36
N GLU A 56 6.20 -8.63 5.01
CA GLU A 56 5.09 -7.81 5.47
C GLU A 56 3.85 -8.57 4.99
N GLY A 57 2.98 -8.92 5.92
CA GLY A 57 1.79 -9.69 5.63
C GLY A 57 1.10 -9.11 4.40
N LYS A 58 0.50 -9.94 3.56
CA LYS A 58 -0.12 -9.49 2.30
C LYS A 58 -0.92 -8.21 2.57
N LYS A 59 -0.64 -7.16 1.83
CA LYS A 59 -1.34 -5.88 1.95
C LYS A 59 -2.83 -6.09 1.72
N ARG A 60 -3.64 -5.44 2.53
CA ARG A 60 -5.10 -5.55 2.50
C ARG A 60 -5.70 -4.27 1.96
N VAL A 61 -6.49 -4.38 0.90
CA VAL A 61 -7.22 -3.27 0.28
C VAL A 61 -8.71 -3.52 0.48
N LEU A 62 -9.42 -2.55 1.02
CA LEU A 62 -10.88 -2.56 1.10
C LEU A 62 -11.46 -1.70 -0.03
N VAL A 63 -12.37 -2.27 -0.82
CA VAL A 63 -13.15 -1.55 -1.83
C VAL A 63 -14.57 -1.38 -1.31
N VAL A 64 -15.02 -0.13 -1.21
CA VAL A 64 -16.39 0.23 -0.81
C VAL A 64 -17.06 0.89 -2.00
N GLU A 65 -17.96 0.16 -2.67
CA GLU A 65 -18.54 0.51 -3.96
C GLU A 65 -19.85 -0.27 -4.14
N ASP A 66 -20.95 0.35 -4.49
CA ASP A 66 -22.25 -0.33 -4.65
C ASP A 66 -22.40 -1.02 -6.02
N ASP A 67 -21.78 -0.47 -7.08
CA ASP A 67 -21.83 -1.06 -8.41
C ASP A 67 -20.95 -2.30 -8.55
N LEU A 68 -21.57 -3.46 -8.72
CA LEU A 68 -20.90 -4.74 -8.87
C LEU A 68 -19.90 -4.75 -10.05
N ALA A 69 -20.25 -4.11 -11.18
CA ALA A 69 -19.38 -4.10 -12.36
C ALA A 69 -18.10 -3.30 -12.09
N THR A 70 -18.21 -2.18 -11.38
CA THR A 70 -17.06 -1.38 -10.95
C THR A 70 -16.20 -2.16 -9.97
N ARG A 71 -16.81 -2.85 -8.97
CA ARG A 71 -16.05 -3.70 -8.03
C ARG A 71 -15.27 -4.80 -8.77
N GLU A 72 -15.87 -5.46 -9.76
CA GLU A 72 -15.17 -6.48 -10.56
C GLU A 72 -14.00 -5.92 -11.36
N ILE A 73 -14.12 -4.71 -11.90
CA ILE A 73 -13.00 -4.06 -12.60
C ILE A 73 -11.85 -3.80 -11.63
N ILE A 74 -12.14 -3.22 -10.46
CA ILE A 74 -11.14 -2.94 -9.42
C ILE A 74 -10.50 -4.23 -8.92
N ARG A 75 -11.31 -5.28 -8.67
CA ARG A 75 -10.81 -6.62 -8.30
C ARG A 75 -9.76 -7.13 -9.26
N ARG A 76 -10.03 -7.12 -10.57
CA ARG A 76 -9.07 -7.57 -11.60
C ARG A 76 -7.77 -6.76 -11.63
N ILE A 77 -7.84 -5.48 -11.25
CA ILE A 77 -6.67 -4.61 -11.14
C ILE A 77 -5.83 -5.02 -9.92
N ILE A 78 -6.46 -5.17 -8.76
CA ILE A 78 -5.81 -5.46 -7.48
C ILE A 78 -5.26 -6.89 -7.40
N GLU A 79 -5.96 -7.88 -8.00
CA GLU A 79 -5.51 -9.29 -8.04
C GLU A 79 -4.13 -9.49 -8.68
N ARG A 80 -3.68 -8.54 -9.51
CA ARG A 80 -2.34 -8.58 -10.12
C ARG A 80 -1.21 -8.40 -9.11
N GLU A 81 -1.52 -7.89 -7.91
CA GLU A 81 -0.53 -7.48 -6.91
C GLU A 81 -0.37 -8.46 -5.74
N ASN A 82 -0.99 -9.62 -5.76
CA ASN A 82 -0.95 -10.57 -4.62
C ASN A 82 -1.41 -9.95 -3.28
N TRP A 83 -2.26 -8.90 -3.31
CA TRP A 83 -2.86 -8.28 -2.14
C TRP A 83 -4.15 -9.00 -1.74
N ILE A 84 -4.56 -8.82 -0.49
CA ILE A 84 -5.87 -9.28 -0.01
C ILE A 84 -6.88 -8.19 -0.36
N LEU A 85 -7.96 -8.58 -1.05
CA LEU A 85 -9.06 -7.68 -1.38
C LEU A 85 -10.27 -8.03 -0.54
N ASP A 86 -10.76 -7.06 0.23
CA ASP A 86 -12.08 -7.09 0.87
C ASP A 86 -13.02 -6.14 0.11
N GLU A 87 -14.29 -6.46 0.07
CA GLU A 87 -15.30 -5.70 -0.66
C GLU A 87 -16.51 -5.40 0.22
N ALA A 88 -17.08 -4.21 0.06
CA ALA A 88 -18.29 -3.77 0.69
C ALA A 88 -19.17 -3.04 -0.33
N GLU A 89 -20.49 -3.27 -0.28
CA GLU A 89 -21.45 -2.67 -1.20
C GLU A 89 -22.06 -1.36 -0.69
N ASN A 90 -21.73 -0.95 0.53
CA ASN A 90 -22.12 0.33 1.13
C ASN A 90 -21.21 0.70 2.30
N GLY A 91 -21.37 1.91 2.84
CA GLY A 91 -20.54 2.41 3.93
C GLY A 91 -20.71 1.62 5.24
N ILE A 92 -21.89 1.08 5.53
CA ILE A 92 -22.15 0.30 6.76
C ILE A 92 -21.34 -0.98 6.75
N ILE A 93 -21.41 -1.74 5.66
CA ILE A 93 -20.63 -2.97 5.47
C ILE A 93 -19.13 -2.64 5.45
N GLY A 94 -18.75 -1.52 4.83
CA GLY A 94 -17.37 -1.03 4.83
C GLY A 94 -16.82 -0.81 6.23
N LEU A 95 -17.56 -0.12 7.13
CA LEU A 95 -17.13 0.07 8.52
C LEU A 95 -17.07 -1.25 9.31
N GLN A 96 -17.95 -2.20 9.04
CA GLN A 96 -17.89 -3.53 9.63
C GLN A 96 -16.62 -4.28 9.22
N GLN A 97 -16.25 -4.21 7.92
CA GLN A 97 -15.01 -4.81 7.41
C GLN A 97 -13.78 -4.16 8.06
N VAL A 98 -13.73 -2.82 8.15
CA VAL A 98 -12.63 -2.12 8.82
C VAL A 98 -12.49 -2.55 10.28
N SER A 99 -13.60 -2.76 11.00
CA SER A 99 -13.57 -3.17 12.40
C SER A 99 -13.07 -4.60 12.62
N GLN A 100 -13.33 -5.49 11.67
CA GLN A 100 -12.92 -6.90 11.74
C GLN A 100 -11.49 -7.11 11.27
N ASN A 101 -11.13 -6.45 10.18
CA ASN A 101 -9.85 -6.59 9.50
C ASN A 101 -9.40 -5.22 8.97
N PRO A 102 -8.72 -4.39 9.78
CA PRO A 102 -8.27 -3.08 9.34
C PRO A 102 -7.43 -3.17 8.06
N PRO A 103 -7.82 -2.46 6.97
CA PRO A 103 -7.08 -2.48 5.72
C PRO A 103 -5.87 -1.54 5.75
N ASP A 104 -4.90 -1.77 4.85
CA ASP A 104 -3.78 -0.87 4.60
C ASP A 104 -4.18 0.30 3.70
N LEU A 105 -5.27 0.17 2.93
CA LEU A 105 -5.81 1.19 2.05
C LEU A 105 -7.31 0.97 1.82
N ILE A 106 -8.07 2.06 1.67
CA ILE A 106 -9.48 2.05 1.28
C ILE A 106 -9.65 2.71 -0.09
N LEU A 107 -10.35 2.04 -1.01
CA LEU A 107 -10.88 2.61 -2.25
C LEU A 107 -12.37 2.82 -2.05
N LEU A 108 -12.85 4.05 -2.17
CA LEU A 108 -14.18 4.45 -1.72
C LEU A 108 -14.95 5.19 -2.81
N ASP A 109 -16.16 4.73 -3.15
CA ASP A 109 -17.12 5.59 -3.85
C ASP A 109 -17.85 6.53 -2.88
N LEU A 110 -18.25 7.68 -3.38
CA LEU A 110 -19.05 8.65 -2.62
C LEU A 110 -20.56 8.42 -2.74
N MET A 111 -21.00 7.82 -3.83
CA MET A 111 -22.42 7.70 -4.16
C MET A 111 -22.91 6.28 -3.95
N MET A 112 -23.27 5.97 -2.72
CA MET A 112 -23.75 4.63 -2.34
C MET A 112 -25.05 4.73 -1.53
N PRO A 113 -25.90 3.69 -1.57
CA PRO A 113 -27.10 3.62 -0.74
C PRO A 113 -26.76 3.41 0.76
N GLU A 114 -27.73 3.64 1.63
CA GLU A 114 -27.72 3.44 3.08
C GLU A 114 -26.75 4.36 3.83
N MET A 115 -25.45 4.28 3.58
CA MET A 115 -24.41 5.17 4.08
C MET A 115 -23.53 5.58 2.91
N ASP A 116 -23.51 6.85 2.60
CA ASP A 116 -22.69 7.40 1.53
C ASP A 116 -21.20 7.50 1.92
N GLY A 117 -20.32 7.79 0.94
CA GLY A 117 -18.89 7.85 1.17
C GLY A 117 -18.47 9.03 2.06
N PHE A 118 -19.23 10.11 2.11
CA PHE A 118 -18.94 11.24 3.01
C PHE A 118 -19.19 10.86 4.46
N GLU A 119 -20.33 10.22 4.75
CA GLU A 119 -20.66 9.70 6.08
C GLU A 119 -19.65 8.63 6.51
N PHE A 120 -19.26 7.74 5.60
CA PHE A 120 -18.23 6.73 5.84
C PHE A 120 -16.91 7.37 6.28
N ILE A 121 -16.42 8.39 5.56
CA ILE A 121 -15.18 9.10 5.90
C ILE A 121 -15.30 9.78 7.27
N GLU A 122 -16.43 10.42 7.56
CA GLU A 122 -16.65 11.06 8.84
C GLU A 122 -16.53 10.05 10.00
N HIS A 123 -17.17 8.89 9.90
CA HIS A 123 -17.05 7.82 10.89
C HIS A 123 -15.62 7.27 10.99
N LEU A 124 -14.96 7.06 9.86
CA LEU A 124 -13.58 6.57 9.82
C LEU A 124 -12.62 7.52 10.55
N ARG A 125 -12.73 8.84 10.32
CA ARG A 125 -11.84 9.85 10.90
C ARG A 125 -12.14 10.16 12.38
N GLN A 126 -13.36 9.89 12.84
CA GLN A 126 -13.72 10.02 14.26
C GLN A 126 -13.15 8.88 15.12
N ASN A 127 -12.84 7.72 14.53
CA ASN A 127 -12.28 6.60 15.28
C ASN A 127 -10.73 6.71 15.36
N PRO A 128 -10.15 6.76 16.57
CA PRO A 128 -8.71 6.89 16.77
C PRO A 128 -7.87 5.80 16.10
N ASP A 129 -8.40 4.56 16.02
CA ASP A 129 -7.69 3.41 15.48
C ASP A 129 -7.73 3.37 13.95
N TRP A 130 -8.70 4.04 13.32
CA TRP A 130 -8.94 4.00 11.88
C TRP A 130 -8.57 5.30 11.16
N LYS A 131 -8.46 6.41 11.89
CA LYS A 131 -8.25 7.75 11.31
C LYS A 131 -7.01 7.91 10.43
N SER A 132 -6.03 7.03 10.62
CA SER A 132 -4.78 7.02 9.84
C SER A 132 -4.84 6.11 8.60
N ILE A 133 -5.92 5.34 8.39
CA ILE A 133 -6.03 4.48 7.21
C ILE A 133 -6.15 5.36 5.96
N PRO A 134 -5.20 5.25 5.01
CA PRO A 134 -5.24 6.02 3.78
C PRO A 134 -6.48 5.66 2.96
N THR A 135 -7.16 6.70 2.44
CA THR A 135 -8.40 6.54 1.67
C THR A 135 -8.29 7.28 0.35
N VAL A 136 -8.54 6.57 -0.74
CA VAL A 136 -8.64 7.12 -2.09
C VAL A 136 -10.10 7.11 -2.51
N VAL A 137 -10.61 8.26 -2.92
CA VAL A 137 -11.96 8.39 -3.45
C VAL A 137 -11.97 8.07 -4.94
N LEU A 138 -12.81 7.13 -5.36
CA LEU A 138 -13.09 6.78 -6.76
C LEU A 138 -14.55 7.09 -7.04
N THR A 139 -14.87 8.22 -7.68
CA THR A 139 -16.26 8.61 -7.87
C THR A 139 -16.58 9.10 -9.27
N ALA A 140 -17.80 8.82 -9.74
CA ALA A 140 -18.35 9.41 -10.96
C ALA A 140 -18.96 10.81 -10.70
N LYS A 141 -19.16 11.20 -9.43
CA LYS A 141 -19.75 12.48 -9.05
C LYS A 141 -18.83 13.64 -9.43
N GLU A 142 -19.37 14.66 -10.07
CA GLU A 142 -18.70 15.95 -10.17
C GLU A 142 -18.73 16.64 -8.80
N LEU A 143 -17.56 16.87 -8.23
CA LEU A 143 -17.42 17.41 -6.88
C LEU A 143 -17.55 18.92 -6.90
N THR A 144 -18.47 19.43 -6.09
CA THR A 144 -18.62 20.86 -5.80
C THR A 144 -17.45 21.36 -4.93
N ALA A 145 -17.30 22.68 -4.81
CA ALA A 145 -16.33 23.28 -3.89
C ALA A 145 -16.57 22.83 -2.43
N GLN A 146 -17.83 22.67 -2.04
CA GLN A 146 -18.21 22.20 -0.70
C GLN A 146 -17.83 20.72 -0.50
N ASP A 147 -18.06 19.85 -1.50
CA ASP A 147 -17.64 18.45 -1.44
C ASP A 147 -16.12 18.33 -1.24
N ARG A 148 -15.35 19.10 -2.03
CA ARG A 148 -13.88 19.13 -1.91
C ARG A 148 -13.43 19.63 -0.53
N GLN A 149 -14.12 20.60 0.04
CA GLN A 149 -13.82 21.09 1.38
C GLN A 149 -14.08 20.04 2.45
N ARG A 150 -15.17 19.25 2.34
CA ARG A 150 -15.48 18.14 3.26
C ARG A 150 -14.41 17.04 3.21
N LEU A 151 -13.87 16.76 2.03
CA LEU A 151 -12.84 15.73 1.81
C LEU A 151 -11.43 16.21 2.17
N SER A 152 -11.19 17.51 2.22
CA SER A 152 -9.88 18.11 2.45
C SER A 152 -9.27 17.66 3.77
N GLY A 153 -8.05 17.10 3.72
CA GLY A 153 -7.35 16.55 4.88
C GLY A 153 -7.90 15.22 5.40
N SER A 154 -8.94 14.67 4.74
CA SER A 154 -9.56 13.40 5.15
C SER A 154 -9.32 12.27 4.15
N VAL A 155 -8.83 12.58 2.94
CA VAL A 155 -8.53 11.60 1.90
C VAL A 155 -7.19 11.92 1.25
N GLU A 156 -6.51 10.90 0.76
CA GLU A 156 -5.18 11.02 0.13
C GLU A 156 -5.29 11.55 -1.31
N SER A 157 -6.22 11.01 -2.07
CA SER A 157 -6.48 11.48 -3.42
C SER A 157 -7.94 11.27 -3.83
N ILE A 158 -8.34 11.97 -4.89
CA ILE A 158 -9.69 11.88 -5.48
C ILE A 158 -9.49 11.62 -6.97
N ILE A 159 -9.98 10.49 -7.42
CA ILE A 159 -9.89 10.04 -8.80
C ILE A 159 -11.30 9.95 -9.38
N GLN A 160 -11.54 10.63 -10.51
CA GLN A 160 -12.83 10.57 -11.18
C GLN A 160 -12.95 9.30 -12.01
N LYS A 161 -14.01 8.52 -11.83
CA LYS A 161 -14.27 7.30 -12.61
C LYS A 161 -14.32 7.63 -14.12
N GLY A 162 -13.63 6.82 -14.92
CA GLY A 162 -13.51 7.03 -16.37
C GLY A 162 -12.39 7.97 -16.81
N SER A 163 -11.71 8.66 -15.90
CA SER A 163 -10.55 9.52 -16.21
C SER A 163 -9.19 8.85 -16.01
N TYR A 164 -9.15 7.58 -15.60
CA TYR A 164 -7.93 6.85 -15.33
C TYR A 164 -7.92 5.47 -15.98
N THR A 165 -6.73 4.97 -16.26
CA THR A 165 -6.49 3.58 -16.66
C THR A 165 -6.29 2.70 -15.43
N GLY A 166 -6.48 1.38 -15.59
CA GLY A 166 -6.18 0.44 -14.50
C GLY A 166 -4.74 0.51 -14.01
N GLU A 167 -3.77 0.85 -14.88
CA GLU A 167 -2.35 1.01 -14.52
C GLU A 167 -2.12 2.28 -13.69
N GLU A 168 -2.81 3.38 -13.99
CA GLU A 168 -2.72 4.62 -13.21
C GLU A 168 -3.30 4.43 -11.81
N LEU A 169 -4.46 3.76 -11.69
CA LEU A 169 -5.02 3.41 -10.38
C LEU A 169 -4.06 2.53 -9.59
N LEU A 170 -3.51 1.50 -10.21
CA LEU A 170 -2.59 0.58 -9.55
C LEU A 170 -1.32 1.30 -9.08
N LYS A 171 -0.79 2.23 -9.87
CA LYS A 171 0.36 3.04 -9.51
C LYS A 171 0.07 3.91 -8.28
N GLU A 172 -1.10 4.54 -8.23
CA GLU A 172 -1.52 5.37 -7.09
C GLU A 172 -1.65 4.53 -5.81
N VAL A 173 -2.32 3.38 -5.90
CA VAL A 173 -2.48 2.44 -4.79
C VAL A 173 -1.13 1.93 -4.28
N ARG A 174 -0.20 1.56 -5.17
CA ARG A 174 1.17 1.15 -4.79
C ARG A 174 1.92 2.26 -4.06
N ASN A 175 1.86 3.49 -4.57
CA ASN A 175 2.53 4.63 -3.96
C ASN A 175 2.05 4.85 -2.53
N LEU A 176 0.73 4.85 -2.31
CA LEU A 176 0.14 5.07 -0.99
C LEU A 176 0.45 3.93 -0.02
N ILE A 177 0.29 2.68 -0.44
CA ILE A 177 0.64 1.52 0.40
C ILE A 177 2.14 1.54 0.73
N GLY A 178 3.02 1.89 -0.22
CA GLY A 178 4.47 1.97 -0.01
C GLY A 178 4.89 3.07 0.96
N VAL A 179 4.27 4.24 0.91
CA VAL A 179 4.57 5.38 1.80
C VAL A 179 4.17 5.08 3.24
N TYR A 180 2.95 4.55 3.44
CA TYR A 180 2.42 4.31 4.80
C TYR A 180 2.98 3.07 5.50
N THR A 181 3.71 2.21 4.80
CA THR A 181 4.39 1.05 5.42
C THR A 181 5.83 1.32 5.82
N SER A 182 6.41 2.44 5.38
CA SER A 182 7.78 2.84 5.76
C SER A 182 7.86 3.55 7.13
N ASP A 183 6.71 3.91 7.72
CA ASP A 183 6.61 4.69 8.97
C ASP A 183 6.12 3.87 10.20
N LYS A 184 6.21 2.53 10.14
CA LYS A 184 5.85 1.66 11.30
C LYS A 184 7.04 0.91 11.82
#